data_e48d25fa052bf540d8abc210c321f4f3
#
_entry.id   e48d25fa052bf540d8abc210c321f4f3
#
_cell.length_a   1.000
_cell.length_b   1.000
_cell.length_c   1.000
_cell.angle_alpha   90.00
_cell.angle_beta   90.00
_cell.angle_gamma   90.00
#
_symmetry.space_group_name_H-M   'P 1'
#
loop_
_entity.id
_entity.type
_entity.pdbx_description
1 polymer ?
#
loop_
_entity_poly.entity_id
_entity_poly.type
_entity_poly.pdbx_seq_one_letter_code
_entity_poly.pdbx_strand_id
1 'polypeptide(L)'
;MGFVLQGGKIVTTLGIITADVLVEGERVIAIGSNLTSDEAFDVSGCYLLPGGIDCHTHFDLEVAGTITADDFQSGTKAALVGGTTTIIDYATQKKRESLKLALDNQFQKTNNKCFCDFGFHMGITDWNNNTVSEMKALMACGVTSFKLYMAYKGTLQVDDGVIYKALKTGKDLGALITFHCENGDVIDVLVNEAKLKGELEPLYHALTRPSLVEKEAVTRCLDLAELADHYAYIVHLSTEAGLDRIIAAKERGVRVLVETCPQYLLLDDSRYKTEGEKYVMSPPLRKQSDNKALWAGLKNGIIDTVATDHCSFNFAGQKNSASDFSKIPNGAPGVEHRLSLLYTYGVLKHHISIQQLVALTSTNVAKIFGLYPKKGTIEVGSDADIVVLDPNFKTTISYQKQIQNVDYTPYEGFSKKGKIRYTFLRGTKVVDNEQICIKHPTGKYQYRKPFKGGM
;
A
#
# COMPACT_ATOMS: atom_id res chain seq x y z
N MET A 1 -23.17 21.24 -8.49
CA MET A 1 -23.91 20.88 -7.27
C MET A 1 -22.91 20.88 -6.13
N GLY A 2 -23.29 21.40 -5.00
CA GLY A 2 -22.45 21.46 -3.79
C GLY A 2 -23.14 20.82 -2.60
N PHE A 3 -22.37 20.50 -1.58
CA PHE A 3 -22.88 20.02 -0.30
C PHE A 3 -22.01 20.53 0.85
N VAL A 4 -22.52 20.46 2.07
CA VAL A 4 -21.76 20.76 3.27
C VAL A 4 -21.73 19.57 4.23
N LEU A 5 -20.54 19.26 4.77
CA LEU A 5 -20.37 18.35 5.90
C LEU A 5 -20.37 19.18 7.18
N GLN A 6 -21.38 19.03 8.04
CA GLN A 6 -21.57 19.90 9.21
C GLN A 6 -21.11 19.24 10.51
N GLY A 7 -20.38 19.98 11.34
CA GLY A 7 -20.01 19.62 12.70
C GLY A 7 -18.98 18.51 12.86
N GLY A 8 -18.27 18.17 11.78
CA GLY A 8 -17.27 17.10 11.77
C GLY A 8 -15.94 17.49 12.43
N LYS A 9 -15.19 16.48 12.89
CA LYS A 9 -13.83 16.64 13.42
C LYS A 9 -12.81 16.39 12.31
N ILE A 10 -12.37 17.45 11.64
CA ILE A 10 -11.35 17.38 10.58
C ILE A 10 -10.01 17.00 11.22
N VAL A 11 -9.42 15.91 10.78
CA VAL A 11 -8.11 15.45 11.23
C VAL A 11 -7.04 15.82 10.21
N THR A 12 -6.08 16.60 10.64
CA THR A 12 -4.88 16.95 9.89
C THR A 12 -3.65 16.32 10.54
N THR A 13 -2.49 16.41 9.92
CA THR A 13 -1.23 15.97 10.54
C THR A 13 -0.81 16.84 11.73
N LEU A 14 -1.37 18.05 11.86
CA LEU A 14 -1.04 19.02 12.92
C LEU A 14 -2.02 19.00 14.08
N GLY A 15 -3.27 18.55 13.88
CA GLY A 15 -4.27 18.57 14.93
C GLY A 15 -5.67 18.18 14.45
N ILE A 16 -6.65 18.40 15.31
CA ILE A 16 -8.08 18.17 15.04
C ILE A 16 -8.81 19.50 15.14
N ILE A 17 -9.64 19.82 14.16
CA ILE A 17 -10.44 21.03 14.10
C ILE A 17 -11.91 20.61 13.93
N THR A 18 -12.80 21.11 14.80
CA THR A 18 -14.25 20.94 14.58
C THR A 18 -14.74 22.09 13.69
N ALA A 19 -15.20 21.76 12.50
CA ALA A 19 -15.67 22.75 11.52
C ALA A 19 -16.56 22.08 10.48
N ASP A 20 -17.28 22.91 9.71
CA ASP A 20 -17.99 22.49 8.51
C ASP A 20 -17.05 22.51 7.31
N VAL A 21 -17.30 21.63 6.35
CA VAL A 21 -16.55 21.56 5.08
C VAL A 21 -17.54 21.76 3.92
N LEU A 22 -17.39 22.84 3.19
CA LEU A 22 -18.16 23.10 1.96
C LEU A 22 -17.43 22.55 0.76
N VAL A 23 -18.15 21.78 -0.05
CA VAL A 23 -17.67 21.16 -1.28
C VAL A 23 -18.51 21.65 -2.45
N GLU A 24 -17.85 22.09 -3.52
CA GLU A 24 -18.48 22.37 -4.79
C GLU A 24 -17.73 21.68 -5.93
N GLY A 25 -18.48 20.96 -6.78
CA GLY A 25 -17.88 20.14 -7.83
C GLY A 25 -16.91 19.10 -7.23
N GLU A 26 -15.67 19.13 -7.65
CA GLU A 26 -14.65 18.18 -7.21
C GLU A 26 -13.77 18.69 -6.04
N ARG A 27 -14.07 19.92 -5.49
CA ARG A 27 -13.13 20.62 -4.60
C ARG A 27 -13.73 20.99 -3.25
N VAL A 28 -12.85 21.03 -2.25
CA VAL A 28 -13.12 21.73 -0.98
C VAL A 28 -13.02 23.22 -1.25
N ILE A 29 -14.11 23.98 -0.98
CA ILE A 29 -14.20 25.42 -1.27
C ILE A 29 -14.04 26.26 -0.02
N ALA A 30 -14.60 25.80 1.12
CA ALA A 30 -14.47 26.51 2.38
C ALA A 30 -14.43 25.52 3.57
N ILE A 31 -13.78 25.94 4.63
CA ILE A 31 -13.76 25.28 5.93
C ILE A 31 -14.05 26.38 6.97
N GLY A 32 -15.07 26.19 7.79
CA GLY A 32 -15.49 27.23 8.74
C GLY A 32 -16.67 26.79 9.59
N SER A 33 -17.40 27.75 10.12
CA SER A 33 -18.60 27.50 10.93
C SER A 33 -19.84 28.05 10.20
N ASN A 34 -21.00 27.38 10.40
CA ASN A 34 -22.28 27.79 9.84
C ASN A 34 -22.28 27.88 8.30
N LEU A 35 -21.52 27.01 7.64
CA LEU A 35 -21.56 26.90 6.18
C LEU A 35 -22.86 26.23 5.75
N THR A 36 -23.42 26.69 4.61
CA THR A 36 -24.67 26.20 4.06
C THR A 36 -24.52 25.80 2.60
N SER A 37 -25.32 24.82 2.16
CA SER A 37 -25.45 24.37 0.78
C SER A 37 -26.83 23.74 0.60
N ASP A 38 -27.23 23.49 -0.64
CA ASP A 38 -28.51 22.85 -0.94
C ASP A 38 -28.62 21.43 -0.35
N GLU A 39 -27.50 20.72 -0.24
CA GLU A 39 -27.38 19.42 0.42
C GLU A 39 -26.47 19.53 1.65
N ALA A 40 -26.93 18.97 2.77
CA ALA A 40 -26.16 18.97 4.02
C ALA A 40 -26.12 17.57 4.66
N PHE A 41 -24.93 17.19 5.11
CA PHE A 41 -24.72 15.96 5.86
C PHE A 41 -24.32 16.31 7.30
N ASP A 42 -25.14 15.93 8.28
CA ASP A 42 -24.74 16.00 9.67
C ASP A 42 -23.72 14.89 9.96
N VAL A 43 -22.49 15.31 10.22
CA VAL A 43 -21.36 14.44 10.56
C VAL A 43 -20.80 14.74 11.95
N SER A 44 -21.64 15.33 12.82
CA SER A 44 -21.33 15.64 14.21
C SER A 44 -20.86 14.36 14.94
N GLY A 45 -19.77 14.49 15.70
CA GLY A 45 -19.15 13.36 16.39
C GLY A 45 -18.26 12.46 15.54
N CYS A 46 -18.34 12.52 14.20
CA CYS A 46 -17.49 11.77 13.29
C CYS A 46 -16.14 12.46 13.05
N TYR A 47 -15.14 11.68 12.70
CA TYR A 47 -13.89 12.20 12.15
C TYR A 47 -14.00 12.36 10.61
N LEU A 48 -13.52 13.50 10.11
CA LEU A 48 -13.31 13.75 8.70
C LEU A 48 -11.82 13.55 8.41
N LEU A 49 -11.51 12.46 7.67
CA LEU A 49 -10.16 12.12 7.27
C LEU A 49 -10.00 12.42 5.78
N PRO A 50 -8.83 12.88 5.31
CA PRO A 50 -8.55 12.89 3.89
C PRO A 50 -8.62 11.46 3.34
N GLY A 51 -9.09 11.32 2.12
CA GLY A 51 -9.17 10.02 1.46
C GLY A 51 -7.86 9.26 1.56
N GLY A 52 -7.93 7.98 1.94
CA GLY A 52 -6.76 7.12 2.03
C GLY A 52 -6.10 6.95 0.65
N ILE A 53 -4.77 6.89 0.64
CA ILE A 53 -3.98 6.54 -0.55
C ILE A 53 -3.24 5.25 -0.24
N ASP A 54 -3.51 4.21 -1.01
CA ASP A 54 -2.78 2.94 -0.91
C ASP A 54 -1.74 2.86 -2.02
N CYS A 55 -0.47 2.94 -1.64
CA CYS A 55 0.62 2.95 -2.61
C CYS A 55 1.19 1.57 -2.92
N HIS A 56 0.50 0.49 -2.54
CA HIS A 56 0.99 -0.85 -2.80
C HIS A 56 -0.18 -1.83 -2.97
N THR A 57 -0.60 -2.01 -4.21
CA THR A 57 -1.65 -2.97 -4.58
C THR A 57 -1.26 -3.74 -5.83
N HIS A 58 -1.85 -4.93 -6.01
CA HIS A 58 -1.62 -5.83 -7.13
C HIS A 58 -2.95 -6.39 -7.63
N PHE A 59 -3.69 -5.58 -8.38
CA PHE A 59 -4.95 -6.00 -9.02
C PHE A 59 -4.69 -6.56 -10.42
N ASP A 60 -5.50 -7.52 -10.86
CA ASP A 60 -5.37 -8.15 -12.20
C ASP A 60 -3.93 -8.68 -12.46
N LEU A 61 -3.22 -9.14 -11.40
CA LEU A 61 -1.84 -9.61 -11.52
C LEU A 61 -1.79 -11.08 -11.91
N GLU A 62 -1.16 -11.37 -13.04
CA GLU A 62 -0.81 -12.74 -13.45
C GLU A 62 0.50 -13.16 -12.78
N VAL A 63 0.45 -14.13 -11.88
CA VAL A 63 1.63 -14.63 -11.15
C VAL A 63 1.44 -16.08 -10.73
N ALA A 64 2.52 -16.84 -10.63
CA ALA A 64 2.52 -18.26 -10.21
C ALA A 64 1.53 -19.15 -10.98
N GLY A 65 1.29 -18.86 -12.27
CA GLY A 65 0.38 -19.62 -13.13
C GLY A 65 -1.11 -19.37 -12.87
N THR A 66 -1.45 -18.35 -12.09
CA THR A 66 -2.83 -17.92 -11.79
C THR A 66 -2.94 -16.40 -11.90
N ILE A 67 -4.12 -15.86 -11.58
CA ILE A 67 -4.39 -14.42 -11.53
C ILE A 67 -4.98 -14.06 -10.17
N THR A 68 -4.71 -12.84 -9.67
CA THR A 68 -5.32 -12.34 -8.43
C THR A 68 -6.84 -12.37 -8.50
N ALA A 69 -7.50 -12.67 -7.37
CA ALA A 69 -8.96 -12.78 -7.27
C ALA A 69 -9.66 -11.43 -7.46
N ASP A 70 -9.04 -10.35 -6.98
CA ASP A 70 -9.50 -9.00 -7.25
C ASP A 70 -8.90 -8.45 -8.54
N ASP A 71 -9.78 -8.00 -9.44
CA ASP A 71 -9.44 -7.17 -10.57
C ASP A 71 -9.54 -5.67 -10.18
N PHE A 72 -9.27 -4.76 -11.13
CA PHE A 72 -9.40 -3.31 -10.88
C PHE A 72 -10.84 -2.90 -10.53
N GLN A 73 -11.85 -3.65 -10.96
CA GLN A 73 -13.23 -3.32 -10.62
C GLN A 73 -13.57 -3.70 -9.17
N SER A 74 -13.32 -4.94 -8.78
CA SER A 74 -13.63 -5.42 -7.41
C SER A 74 -12.70 -4.78 -6.38
N GLY A 75 -11.40 -4.75 -6.65
CA GLY A 75 -10.39 -4.19 -5.74
C GLY A 75 -10.57 -2.70 -5.48
N THR A 76 -10.90 -1.88 -6.50
CA THR A 76 -11.13 -0.45 -6.30
C THR A 76 -12.45 -0.13 -5.61
N LYS A 77 -13.49 -0.98 -5.74
CA LYS A 77 -14.70 -0.90 -4.90
C LYS A 77 -14.38 -1.20 -3.44
N ALA A 78 -13.63 -2.27 -3.19
CA ALA A 78 -13.19 -2.63 -1.84
C ALA A 78 -12.32 -1.54 -1.21
N ALA A 79 -11.44 -0.91 -2.00
CA ALA A 79 -10.66 0.25 -1.58
C ALA A 79 -11.53 1.41 -1.09
N LEU A 80 -12.56 1.79 -1.86
CA LEU A 80 -13.50 2.86 -1.49
C LEU A 80 -14.26 2.54 -0.20
N VAL A 81 -14.74 1.30 -0.04
CA VAL A 81 -15.44 0.86 1.18
C VAL A 81 -14.50 0.90 2.38
N GLY A 82 -13.22 0.61 2.19
CA GLY A 82 -12.16 0.76 3.19
C GLY A 82 -11.69 2.20 3.44
N GLY A 83 -12.28 3.21 2.75
CA GLY A 83 -11.87 4.62 2.89
C GLY A 83 -10.61 4.99 2.08
N THR A 84 -10.20 4.15 1.14
CA THR A 84 -9.09 4.43 0.22
C THR A 84 -9.66 4.99 -1.08
N THR A 85 -9.38 6.27 -1.38
CA THR A 85 -9.88 6.98 -2.57
C THR A 85 -8.91 6.95 -3.74
N THR A 86 -7.66 6.58 -3.48
CA THR A 86 -6.62 6.49 -4.51
C THR A 86 -5.72 5.29 -4.26
N ILE A 87 -5.40 4.55 -5.31
CA ILE A 87 -4.40 3.48 -5.29
C ILE A 87 -3.23 3.82 -6.20
N ILE A 88 -2.05 3.27 -5.90
CA ILE A 88 -0.91 3.26 -6.83
C ILE A 88 -0.52 1.79 -7.00
N ASP A 89 -0.91 1.21 -8.13
CA ASP A 89 -0.69 -0.18 -8.48
C ASP A 89 0.62 -0.37 -9.27
N TYR A 90 0.99 -1.60 -9.59
CA TYR A 90 2.23 -1.92 -10.28
C TYR A 90 2.00 -2.34 -11.74
N ALA A 91 2.54 -1.56 -12.68
CA ALA A 91 2.85 -2.05 -14.02
C ALA A 91 4.23 -2.73 -13.97
N THR A 92 4.30 -4.04 -14.20
CA THR A 92 5.55 -4.78 -14.07
C THR A 92 6.04 -5.27 -15.44
N GLN A 93 7.27 -4.88 -15.79
CA GLN A 93 7.93 -5.33 -17.01
C GLN A 93 8.14 -6.85 -16.99
N LYS A 94 7.81 -7.55 -18.07
CA LYS A 94 8.30 -8.92 -18.31
C LYS A 94 9.72 -8.85 -18.88
N LYS A 95 10.55 -9.89 -18.66
CA LYS A 95 11.90 -9.93 -19.22
C LYS A 95 11.87 -9.68 -20.74
N ARG A 96 12.73 -8.79 -21.24
CA ARG A 96 12.84 -8.36 -22.63
C ARG A 96 11.66 -7.53 -23.18
N GLU A 97 10.72 -7.16 -22.33
CA GLU A 97 9.63 -6.23 -22.66
C GLU A 97 10.09 -4.78 -22.48
N SER A 98 9.51 -3.84 -23.23
CA SER A 98 9.70 -2.41 -22.96
C SER A 98 8.87 -1.95 -21.75
N LEU A 99 9.36 -0.95 -21.01
CA LEU A 99 8.61 -0.37 -19.91
C LEU A 99 7.30 0.27 -20.40
N LYS A 100 7.33 0.83 -21.64
CA LYS A 100 6.13 1.41 -22.23
C LYS A 100 5.05 0.35 -22.49
N LEU A 101 5.42 -0.81 -23.03
CA LEU A 101 4.44 -1.88 -23.29
C LEU A 101 3.83 -2.40 -21.99
N ALA A 102 4.65 -2.56 -20.94
CA ALA A 102 4.14 -2.94 -19.62
C ALA A 102 3.13 -1.91 -19.08
N LEU A 103 3.40 -0.61 -19.26
CA LEU A 103 2.47 0.45 -18.86
C LEU A 103 1.18 0.44 -19.68
N ASP A 104 1.29 0.28 -21.01
CA ASP A 104 0.14 0.25 -21.92
C ASP A 104 -0.79 -0.95 -21.58
N ASN A 105 -0.21 -2.12 -21.29
CA ASN A 105 -0.96 -3.30 -20.84
C ASN A 105 -1.72 -3.01 -19.54
N GLN A 106 -1.11 -2.29 -18.59
CA GLN A 106 -1.76 -1.96 -17.33
C GLN A 106 -2.90 -0.95 -17.54
N PHE A 107 -2.73 0.04 -18.42
CA PHE A 107 -3.82 0.94 -18.80
C PHE A 107 -5.00 0.22 -19.44
N GLN A 108 -4.76 -0.82 -20.26
CA GLN A 108 -5.83 -1.63 -20.82
C GLN A 108 -6.65 -2.35 -19.73
N LYS A 109 -5.98 -2.87 -18.69
CA LYS A 109 -6.64 -3.52 -17.54
C LYS A 109 -7.52 -2.56 -16.74
N THR A 110 -7.13 -1.28 -16.64
CA THR A 110 -7.88 -0.26 -15.87
C THR A 110 -9.01 0.41 -16.65
N ASN A 111 -9.05 0.23 -17.96
CA ASN A 111 -9.99 0.97 -18.83
C ASN A 111 -11.46 0.69 -18.43
N ASN A 112 -12.17 1.76 -18.03
CA ASN A 112 -13.56 1.71 -17.56
C ASN A 112 -13.82 0.70 -16.42
N LYS A 113 -12.83 0.41 -15.55
CA LYS A 113 -12.99 -0.51 -14.44
C LYS A 113 -12.78 0.14 -13.07
N CYS A 114 -11.93 1.17 -12.96
CA CYS A 114 -11.56 1.74 -11.67
C CYS A 114 -12.67 2.58 -11.05
N PHE A 115 -13.07 2.25 -9.83
CA PHE A 115 -14.03 3.01 -9.04
C PHE A 115 -13.38 4.11 -8.20
N CYS A 116 -12.15 3.89 -7.69
CA CYS A 116 -11.32 4.93 -7.07
C CYS A 116 -10.28 5.47 -8.06
N ASP A 117 -9.65 6.59 -7.72
CA ASP A 117 -8.54 7.14 -8.51
C ASP A 117 -7.33 6.20 -8.45
N PHE A 118 -6.50 6.24 -9.49
CA PHE A 118 -5.39 5.30 -9.60
C PHE A 118 -4.14 5.93 -10.25
N GLY A 119 -3.01 5.38 -9.94
CA GLY A 119 -1.72 5.64 -10.58
C GLY A 119 -0.91 4.36 -10.67
N PHE A 120 0.31 4.44 -11.23
CA PHE A 120 1.17 3.26 -11.37
C PHE A 120 2.60 3.52 -10.90
N HIS A 121 3.18 2.51 -10.24
CA HIS A 121 4.62 2.29 -10.19
C HIS A 121 5.02 1.47 -11.42
N MET A 122 6.28 1.57 -11.84
CA MET A 122 6.84 0.70 -12.88
C MET A 122 7.84 -0.28 -12.27
N GLY A 123 7.54 -1.57 -12.31
CA GLY A 123 8.49 -2.63 -11.95
C GLY A 123 9.50 -2.85 -13.06
N ILE A 124 10.81 -2.68 -12.75
CA ILE A 124 11.91 -2.93 -13.67
C ILE A 124 12.53 -4.28 -13.32
N THR A 125 12.50 -5.21 -14.24
CA THR A 125 13.04 -6.57 -14.09
C THR A 125 14.19 -6.86 -15.04
N ASP A 126 14.36 -6.02 -16.06
CA ASP A 126 15.37 -6.15 -17.09
C ASP A 126 15.92 -4.76 -17.44
N TRP A 127 17.25 -4.62 -17.38
CA TRP A 127 17.93 -3.35 -17.66
C TRP A 127 18.73 -3.45 -18.96
N ASN A 128 18.33 -2.67 -19.94
CA ASN A 128 18.97 -2.61 -21.26
C ASN A 128 19.31 -1.17 -21.67
N ASN A 129 19.82 -0.99 -22.90
CA ASN A 129 20.26 0.34 -23.39
C ASN A 129 19.12 1.36 -23.50
N ASN A 130 17.86 0.92 -23.56
CA ASN A 130 16.69 1.81 -23.71
C ASN A 130 16.07 2.19 -22.36
N THR A 131 16.39 1.47 -21.27
CA THR A 131 15.72 1.61 -19.98
C THR A 131 15.69 3.06 -19.47
N VAL A 132 16.83 3.77 -19.57
CA VAL A 132 16.92 5.18 -19.12
C VAL A 132 16.01 6.09 -19.93
N SER A 133 16.00 5.94 -21.26
CA SER A 133 15.11 6.74 -22.15
C SER A 133 13.64 6.42 -21.91
N GLU A 134 13.30 5.15 -21.66
CA GLU A 134 11.96 4.73 -21.31
C GLU A 134 11.52 5.25 -19.94
N MET A 135 12.37 5.19 -18.92
CA MET A 135 12.10 5.81 -17.60
C MET A 135 11.75 7.30 -17.76
N LYS A 136 12.54 8.03 -18.57
CA LYS A 136 12.26 9.44 -18.85
C LYS A 136 10.90 9.64 -19.53
N ALA A 137 10.55 8.80 -20.49
CA ALA A 137 9.26 8.84 -21.16
C ALA A 137 8.10 8.54 -20.19
N LEU A 138 8.24 7.56 -19.29
CA LEU A 138 7.25 7.22 -18.28
C LEU A 138 7.07 8.34 -17.25
N MET A 139 8.16 9.01 -16.84
CA MET A 139 8.08 10.21 -16.00
C MET A 139 7.20 11.29 -16.65
N ALA A 140 7.33 11.48 -17.95
CA ALA A 140 6.47 12.42 -18.70
C ALA A 140 4.99 11.96 -18.76
N CYS A 141 4.67 10.71 -18.48
CA CYS A 141 3.31 10.18 -18.32
C CYS A 141 2.81 10.20 -16.86
N GLY A 142 3.59 10.73 -15.90
CA GLY A 142 3.22 10.79 -14.49
C GLY A 142 3.56 9.53 -13.69
N VAL A 143 4.30 8.58 -14.25
CA VAL A 143 4.87 7.44 -13.53
C VAL A 143 6.22 7.86 -12.97
N THR A 144 6.26 8.24 -11.69
CA THR A 144 7.42 8.89 -11.04
C THR A 144 8.15 8.02 -10.03
N SER A 145 7.80 6.74 -9.97
CA SER A 145 8.40 5.76 -9.07
C SER A 145 8.59 4.43 -9.77
N PHE A 146 9.74 3.79 -9.50
CA PHE A 146 10.17 2.55 -10.14
C PHE A 146 10.52 1.51 -9.08
N LYS A 147 10.02 0.26 -9.24
CA LYS A 147 10.23 -0.85 -8.32
C LYS A 147 11.31 -1.78 -8.83
N LEU A 148 12.25 -2.15 -7.95
CA LEU A 148 13.22 -3.21 -8.18
C LEU A 148 13.06 -4.29 -7.11
N TYR A 149 13.45 -5.49 -7.47
CA TYR A 149 13.31 -6.68 -6.63
C TYR A 149 14.69 -7.29 -6.38
N MET A 150 15.03 -7.52 -5.11
CA MET A 150 16.25 -8.21 -4.69
C MET A 150 16.00 -9.71 -4.47
N ALA A 151 14.78 -10.17 -4.73
CA ALA A 151 14.34 -11.56 -4.67
C ALA A 151 13.61 -11.96 -5.96
N TYR A 152 13.14 -13.22 -6.01
CA TYR A 152 12.47 -13.85 -7.17
C TYR A 152 13.43 -14.11 -8.33
N LYS A 153 14.50 -14.88 -8.04
CA LYS A 153 15.55 -15.27 -8.97
C LYS A 153 14.98 -15.85 -10.29
N GLY A 154 15.56 -15.41 -11.39
CA GLY A 154 15.14 -15.84 -12.74
C GLY A 154 13.90 -15.14 -13.29
N THR A 155 13.12 -14.45 -12.47
CA THR A 155 11.90 -13.71 -12.88
C THR A 155 12.02 -12.21 -12.67
N LEU A 156 11.88 -11.73 -11.43
CA LEU A 156 11.85 -10.30 -11.11
C LEU A 156 13.20 -9.75 -10.62
N GLN A 157 14.02 -10.61 -10.00
CA GLN A 157 15.26 -10.19 -9.35
C GLN A 157 16.22 -9.52 -10.33
N VAL A 158 16.82 -8.42 -9.87
CA VAL A 158 17.91 -7.70 -10.53
C VAL A 158 19.18 -7.74 -9.68
N ASP A 159 20.34 -7.54 -10.33
CA ASP A 159 21.65 -7.49 -9.64
C ASP A 159 21.96 -6.10 -9.07
N ASP A 160 23.00 -6.02 -8.23
CA ASP A 160 23.42 -4.78 -7.57
C ASP A 160 23.87 -3.70 -8.57
N GLY A 161 24.43 -4.10 -9.72
CA GLY A 161 24.79 -3.16 -10.80
C GLY A 161 23.55 -2.47 -11.39
N VAL A 162 22.44 -3.20 -11.56
CA VAL A 162 21.16 -2.64 -11.98
C VAL A 162 20.57 -1.74 -10.89
N ILE A 163 20.62 -2.17 -9.62
CA ILE A 163 20.15 -1.35 -8.49
C ILE A 163 20.88 0.00 -8.46
N TYR A 164 22.21 -0.02 -8.55
CA TYR A 164 23.01 1.21 -8.54
C TYR A 164 22.69 2.12 -9.73
N LYS A 165 22.59 1.56 -10.96
CA LYS A 165 22.20 2.32 -12.16
C LYS A 165 20.81 2.96 -12.00
N ALA A 166 19.84 2.22 -11.45
CA ALA A 166 18.48 2.71 -11.23
C ALA A 166 18.47 3.88 -10.22
N LEU A 167 19.20 3.76 -9.11
CA LEU A 167 19.35 4.84 -8.13
C LEU A 167 19.96 6.10 -8.74
N LYS A 168 21.06 5.96 -9.50
CA LYS A 168 21.69 7.09 -10.21
C LYS A 168 20.73 7.75 -11.20
N THR A 169 20.05 6.95 -12.02
CA THR A 169 19.04 7.44 -12.98
C THR A 169 17.87 8.10 -12.25
N GLY A 170 17.40 7.52 -11.14
CA GLY A 170 16.36 8.09 -10.30
C GLY A 170 16.72 9.48 -9.77
N LYS A 171 17.97 9.66 -9.31
CA LYS A 171 18.50 10.96 -8.88
C LYS A 171 18.44 11.99 -10.02
N ASP A 172 18.90 11.62 -11.20
CA ASP A 172 18.97 12.53 -12.36
C ASP A 172 17.57 12.93 -12.88
N LEU A 173 16.60 12.01 -12.80
CA LEU A 173 15.23 12.23 -13.29
C LEU A 173 14.27 12.78 -12.21
N GLY A 174 14.63 12.79 -10.94
CA GLY A 174 13.72 13.05 -9.83
C GLY A 174 12.69 11.93 -9.65
N ALA A 175 13.08 10.69 -9.89
CA ALA A 175 12.25 9.50 -9.72
C ALA A 175 12.56 8.78 -8.42
N LEU A 176 11.56 8.29 -7.70
CA LEU A 176 11.76 7.49 -6.49
C LEU A 176 11.96 6.03 -6.86
N ILE A 177 13.00 5.40 -6.29
CA ILE A 177 13.25 3.96 -6.50
C ILE A 177 12.79 3.19 -5.26
N THR A 178 11.92 2.21 -5.46
CA THR A 178 11.34 1.39 -4.40
C THR A 178 11.88 -0.04 -4.49
N PHE A 179 12.04 -0.71 -3.34
CA PHE A 179 12.75 -1.98 -3.27
C PHE A 179 12.01 -3.03 -2.45
N HIS A 180 11.82 -4.22 -3.05
CA HIS A 180 11.55 -5.44 -2.31
C HIS A 180 12.89 -5.98 -1.80
N CYS A 181 13.09 -5.96 -0.49
CA CYS A 181 14.38 -6.28 0.13
C CYS A 181 14.36 -7.65 0.82
N GLU A 182 14.52 -8.71 0.06
CA GLU A 182 14.88 -10.05 0.54
C GLU A 182 16.04 -10.59 -0.30
N ASN A 183 16.98 -11.33 0.30
CA ASN A 183 18.10 -11.95 -0.43
C ASN A 183 17.61 -13.18 -1.20
N GLY A 184 17.25 -12.97 -2.47
CA GLY A 184 16.67 -14.01 -3.33
C GLY A 184 17.60 -15.18 -3.61
N ASP A 185 18.92 -14.95 -3.67
CA ASP A 185 19.90 -16.03 -3.92
C ASP A 185 19.95 -17.00 -2.74
N VAL A 186 19.95 -16.50 -1.50
CA VAL A 186 19.94 -17.33 -0.28
C VAL A 186 18.59 -18.02 -0.12
N ILE A 187 17.47 -17.31 -0.37
CA ILE A 187 16.13 -17.92 -0.32
C ILE A 187 16.02 -19.10 -1.28
N ASP A 188 16.54 -18.97 -2.50
CA ASP A 188 16.48 -20.04 -3.49
C ASP A 188 17.21 -21.30 -3.02
N VAL A 189 18.38 -21.16 -2.38
CA VAL A 189 19.11 -22.26 -1.77
C VAL A 189 18.29 -22.92 -0.64
N LEU A 190 17.77 -22.10 0.31
CA LEU A 190 17.01 -22.60 1.45
C LEU A 190 15.71 -23.31 1.02
N VAL A 191 15.01 -22.80 0.01
CA VAL A 191 13.83 -23.44 -0.58
C VAL A 191 14.19 -24.80 -1.16
N ASN A 192 15.29 -24.90 -1.92
CA ASN A 192 15.73 -26.15 -2.52
C ASN A 192 16.15 -27.18 -1.44
N GLU A 193 16.87 -26.75 -0.40
CA GLU A 193 17.24 -27.63 0.72
C GLU A 193 16.01 -28.17 1.46
N ALA A 194 15.01 -27.33 1.75
CA ALA A 194 13.77 -27.77 2.39
C ALA A 194 13.04 -28.82 1.52
N LYS A 195 12.92 -28.57 0.23
CA LYS A 195 12.27 -29.51 -0.71
C LYS A 195 13.00 -30.85 -0.80
N LEU A 196 14.34 -30.85 -0.82
CA LEU A 196 15.14 -32.09 -0.82
C LEU A 196 14.93 -32.91 0.46
N LYS A 197 14.60 -32.27 1.59
CA LYS A 197 14.27 -32.93 2.86
C LYS A 197 12.81 -33.40 2.95
N GLY A 198 11.97 -33.07 1.96
CA GLY A 198 10.53 -33.34 2.01
C GLY A 198 9.73 -32.38 2.93
N GLU A 199 10.30 -31.24 3.26
CA GLU A 199 9.72 -30.20 4.10
C GLU A 199 8.84 -29.29 3.22
N LEU A 200 7.56 -29.65 3.05
CA LEU A 200 6.68 -29.07 2.03
C LEU A 200 5.53 -28.20 2.56
N GLU A 201 5.32 -28.20 3.89
CA GLU A 201 4.20 -27.49 4.52
C GLU A 201 4.35 -25.97 4.44
N PRO A 202 3.25 -25.18 4.56
CA PRO A 202 3.25 -23.72 4.48
C PRO A 202 4.22 -23.03 5.45
N LEU A 203 4.50 -23.64 6.62
CA LEU A 203 5.47 -23.11 7.59
C LEU A 203 6.86 -22.91 6.97
N TYR A 204 7.27 -23.79 6.05
CA TYR A 204 8.58 -23.70 5.41
C TYR A 204 8.72 -22.49 4.49
N HIS A 205 7.62 -21.86 4.10
CA HIS A 205 7.68 -20.55 3.45
C HIS A 205 8.36 -19.49 4.34
N ALA A 206 8.02 -19.47 5.65
CA ALA A 206 8.65 -18.55 6.59
C ALA A 206 10.06 -19.01 7.00
N LEU A 207 10.27 -20.32 7.19
CA LEU A 207 11.57 -20.86 7.60
C LEU A 207 12.65 -20.71 6.53
N THR A 208 12.27 -20.73 5.24
CA THR A 208 13.19 -20.48 4.11
C THR A 208 13.40 -19.00 3.80
N ARG A 209 12.71 -18.10 4.53
CA ARG A 209 12.85 -16.65 4.47
C ARG A 209 13.10 -16.06 5.86
N PRO A 210 14.18 -16.46 6.56
CA PRO A 210 14.47 -15.93 7.90
C PRO A 210 14.66 -14.42 7.89
N SER A 211 14.44 -13.75 9.03
CA SER A 211 14.59 -12.28 9.17
C SER A 211 15.94 -11.75 8.70
N LEU A 212 16.98 -12.58 8.74
CA LEU A 212 18.33 -12.21 8.29
C LEU A 212 18.41 -11.96 6.76
N VAL A 213 17.59 -12.60 5.94
CA VAL A 213 17.61 -12.35 4.48
C VAL A 213 17.00 -11.01 4.12
N GLU A 214 16.01 -10.52 4.91
CA GLU A 214 15.51 -9.15 4.78
C GLU A 214 16.54 -8.15 5.32
N LYS A 215 17.10 -8.38 6.51
CA LYS A 215 18.13 -7.53 7.10
C LYS A 215 19.31 -7.32 6.16
N GLU A 216 19.84 -8.40 5.56
CA GLU A 216 20.97 -8.33 4.61
C GLU A 216 20.60 -7.47 3.40
N ALA A 217 19.46 -7.77 2.77
CA ALA A 217 19.04 -7.05 1.57
C ALA A 217 18.75 -5.57 1.86
N VAL A 218 18.12 -5.25 3.00
CA VAL A 218 17.94 -3.87 3.46
C VAL A 218 19.28 -3.17 3.62
N THR A 219 20.25 -3.80 4.31
CA THR A 219 21.59 -3.20 4.52
C THR A 219 22.27 -2.90 3.20
N ARG A 220 22.30 -3.87 2.29
CA ARG A 220 22.91 -3.72 0.96
C ARG A 220 22.21 -2.65 0.12
N CYS A 221 20.88 -2.59 0.16
CA CYS A 221 20.09 -1.55 -0.51
C CYS A 221 20.45 -0.15 0.01
N LEU A 222 20.58 0.02 1.33
CA LEU A 222 20.92 1.29 1.97
C LEU A 222 22.34 1.74 1.62
N ASP A 223 23.32 0.82 1.61
CA ASP A 223 24.70 1.13 1.22
C ASP A 223 24.80 1.55 -0.25
N LEU A 224 24.04 0.91 -1.14
CA LEU A 224 23.94 1.32 -2.55
C LEU A 224 23.23 2.66 -2.74
N ALA A 225 22.21 2.96 -1.91
CA ALA A 225 21.52 4.25 -1.93
C ALA A 225 22.44 5.39 -1.44
N GLU A 226 23.22 5.13 -0.38
CA GLU A 226 24.25 6.06 0.14
C GLU A 226 25.31 6.34 -0.94
N LEU A 227 25.85 5.30 -1.59
CA LEU A 227 26.81 5.42 -2.68
C LEU A 227 26.28 6.21 -3.89
N ALA A 228 25.00 6.02 -4.22
CA ALA A 228 24.33 6.74 -5.31
C ALA A 228 23.90 8.17 -4.91
N ASP A 229 23.97 8.51 -3.62
CA ASP A 229 23.45 9.76 -3.04
C ASP A 229 22.01 10.03 -3.46
N HIS A 230 21.14 8.99 -3.30
CA HIS A 230 19.73 9.05 -3.65
C HIS A 230 18.85 8.40 -2.60
N TYR A 231 17.54 8.67 -2.64
CA TYR A 231 16.57 8.05 -1.77
C TYR A 231 16.30 6.59 -2.19
N ALA A 232 16.29 5.68 -1.20
CA ALA A 232 15.68 4.38 -1.34
C ALA A 232 14.31 4.38 -0.62
N TYR A 233 13.30 3.72 -1.19
CA TYR A 233 12.03 3.46 -0.53
C TYR A 233 11.89 1.96 -0.30
N ILE A 234 11.99 1.54 0.96
CA ILE A 234 11.86 0.12 1.36
C ILE A 234 10.38 -0.18 1.50
N VAL A 235 9.83 -1.04 0.62
CA VAL A 235 8.43 -1.45 0.71
C VAL A 235 8.23 -2.55 1.74
N HIS A 236 7.02 -2.67 2.29
CA HIS A 236 6.54 -3.77 3.15
C HIS A 236 7.58 -4.32 4.15
N LEU A 237 8.34 -3.45 4.83
CA LEU A 237 9.28 -3.86 5.88
C LEU A 237 8.56 -4.74 6.92
N SER A 238 9.13 -5.90 7.23
CA SER A 238 8.49 -6.92 8.06
C SER A 238 9.24 -7.27 9.35
N THR A 239 10.52 -6.90 9.50
CA THR A 239 11.38 -7.35 10.60
C THR A 239 11.95 -6.22 11.45
N GLU A 240 12.12 -6.48 12.77
CA GLU A 240 12.91 -5.67 13.69
C GLU A 240 14.35 -5.51 13.20
N ALA A 241 14.95 -6.61 12.72
CA ALA A 241 16.33 -6.62 12.26
C ALA A 241 16.57 -5.71 11.04
N GLY A 242 15.59 -5.59 10.13
CA GLY A 242 15.61 -4.64 9.02
C GLY A 242 15.42 -3.20 9.51
N LEU A 243 14.48 -2.98 10.44
CA LEU A 243 14.22 -1.68 11.05
C LEU A 243 15.47 -1.11 11.73
N ASP A 244 16.22 -1.94 12.48
CA ASP A 244 17.48 -1.53 13.13
C ASP A 244 18.52 -1.01 12.12
N ARG A 245 18.60 -1.66 10.93
CA ARG A 245 19.50 -1.18 9.87
C ARG A 245 19.07 0.16 9.31
N ILE A 246 17.77 0.36 9.16
CA ILE A 246 17.19 1.62 8.69
C ILE A 246 17.45 2.75 9.71
N ILE A 247 17.25 2.49 11.00
CA ILE A 247 17.54 3.47 12.06
C ILE A 247 19.00 3.90 12.00
N ALA A 248 19.92 2.93 12.01
CA ALA A 248 21.35 3.21 11.95
C ALA A 248 21.77 3.95 10.65
N ALA A 249 21.10 3.68 9.52
CA ALA A 249 21.35 4.39 8.27
C ALA A 249 20.82 5.84 8.31
N LYS A 250 19.59 6.06 8.85
CA LYS A 250 19.03 7.42 9.04
C LYS A 250 19.92 8.25 9.96
N GLU A 251 20.47 7.67 11.03
CA GLU A 251 21.43 8.35 11.94
C GLU A 251 22.74 8.78 11.22
N ARG A 252 23.16 8.05 10.21
CA ARG A 252 24.30 8.42 9.35
C ARG A 252 23.93 9.42 8.24
N GLY A 253 22.65 9.78 8.12
CA GLY A 253 22.16 10.70 7.09
C GLY A 253 21.79 10.04 5.75
N VAL A 254 21.71 8.71 5.69
CA VAL A 254 21.25 7.99 4.51
C VAL A 254 19.76 8.31 4.24
N ARG A 255 19.45 8.63 3.00
CA ARG A 255 18.10 9.03 2.58
C ARG A 255 17.24 7.80 2.33
N VAL A 256 16.40 7.43 3.28
CA VAL A 256 15.51 6.28 3.18
C VAL A 256 14.10 6.61 3.65
N LEU A 257 13.13 6.13 2.88
CA LEU A 257 11.71 6.10 3.20
C LEU A 257 11.28 4.65 3.39
N VAL A 258 10.30 4.43 4.27
CA VAL A 258 9.96 3.07 4.73
C VAL A 258 8.45 2.88 4.74
N GLU A 259 8.03 1.76 4.20
CA GLU A 259 6.65 1.27 4.23
C GLU A 259 6.57 -0.01 5.05
N THR A 260 5.47 -0.18 5.79
CA THR A 260 5.05 -1.47 6.32
C THR A 260 3.58 -1.73 5.97
N CYS A 261 3.05 -2.89 6.38
CA CYS A 261 1.68 -3.28 6.07
C CYS A 261 0.95 -3.79 7.32
N PRO A 262 -0.41 -3.75 7.37
CA PRO A 262 -1.18 -4.21 8.53
C PRO A 262 -0.89 -5.66 8.92
N GLN A 263 -0.60 -6.55 7.97
CA GLN A 263 -0.26 -7.95 8.25
C GLN A 263 0.98 -8.08 9.13
N TYR A 264 2.00 -7.25 8.92
CA TYR A 264 3.24 -7.27 9.73
C TYR A 264 3.10 -6.56 11.08
N LEU A 265 2.01 -5.85 11.29
CA LEU A 265 1.67 -5.21 12.57
C LEU A 265 0.79 -6.08 13.46
N LEU A 266 -0.01 -6.99 12.87
CA LEU A 266 -1.13 -7.65 13.54
C LEU A 266 -1.09 -9.18 13.49
N LEU A 267 -0.37 -9.76 12.55
CA LEU A 267 -0.25 -11.21 12.37
C LEU A 267 1.17 -11.65 12.65
N ASP A 268 1.33 -12.88 13.11
CA ASP A 268 2.63 -13.49 13.38
C ASP A 268 2.73 -14.91 12.80
N ASP A 269 3.91 -15.52 12.88
CA ASP A 269 4.24 -16.81 12.29
C ASP A 269 3.47 -18.00 12.90
N SER A 270 2.78 -17.80 14.02
CA SER A 270 1.90 -18.82 14.60
C SER A 270 0.73 -19.19 13.66
N ARG A 271 0.38 -18.29 12.74
CA ARG A 271 -0.66 -18.51 11.75
C ARG A 271 -0.35 -19.63 10.77
N TYR A 272 0.92 -19.93 10.53
CA TYR A 272 1.30 -21.06 9.66
C TYR A 272 0.92 -22.43 10.20
N LYS A 273 0.60 -22.55 11.51
CA LYS A 273 0.23 -23.83 12.14
C LYS A 273 -1.19 -24.29 11.79
N THR A 274 -2.05 -23.38 11.38
CA THR A 274 -3.46 -23.67 11.07
C THR A 274 -3.86 -22.93 9.80
N GLU A 275 -4.26 -23.66 8.76
CA GLU A 275 -4.60 -23.09 7.44
C GLU A 275 -3.49 -22.16 6.91
N GLY A 276 -2.23 -22.59 7.05
CA GLY A 276 -1.04 -21.80 6.80
C GLY A 276 -0.97 -21.23 5.39
N GLU A 277 -1.59 -21.89 4.41
CA GLU A 277 -1.68 -21.45 3.02
C GLU A 277 -2.32 -20.05 2.88
N LYS A 278 -3.30 -19.73 3.74
CA LYS A 278 -3.95 -18.40 3.75
C LYS A 278 -2.99 -17.26 4.06
N TYR A 279 -1.89 -17.57 4.75
CA TYR A 279 -0.91 -16.60 5.27
C TYR A 279 0.41 -16.59 4.48
N VAL A 280 0.53 -17.37 3.41
CA VAL A 280 1.69 -17.33 2.53
C VAL A 280 1.69 -16.02 1.73
N MET A 281 2.65 -15.15 2.05
CA MET A 281 2.91 -13.85 1.43
C MET A 281 4.41 -13.53 1.55
N SER A 282 4.95 -12.65 0.74
CA SER A 282 6.37 -12.30 0.76
C SER A 282 6.56 -10.78 0.90
N PRO A 283 7.28 -10.34 1.96
CA PRO A 283 7.92 -11.14 3.04
C PRO A 283 6.91 -11.98 3.83
N PRO A 284 7.37 -13.10 4.47
CA PRO A 284 6.48 -13.92 5.30
C PRO A 284 6.12 -13.21 6.60
N LEU A 285 5.08 -13.70 7.28
CA LEU A 285 4.77 -13.30 8.66
C LEU A 285 5.94 -13.63 9.58
N ARG A 286 6.23 -12.71 10.49
CA ARG A 286 7.36 -12.75 11.41
C ARG A 286 6.88 -13.06 12.83
N LYS A 287 7.78 -12.93 13.80
CA LYS A 287 7.45 -13.12 15.22
C LYS A 287 6.72 -11.90 15.79
N GLN A 288 6.02 -12.10 16.90
CA GLN A 288 5.34 -11.02 17.61
C GLN A 288 6.32 -9.91 18.09
N SER A 289 7.62 -10.21 18.29
CA SER A 289 8.64 -9.20 18.55
C SER A 289 8.77 -8.21 17.39
N ASP A 290 8.76 -8.72 16.15
CA ASP A 290 8.84 -7.88 14.96
C ASP A 290 7.61 -6.95 14.85
N ASN A 291 6.40 -7.47 15.13
CA ASN A 291 5.20 -6.60 15.17
C ASN A 291 5.37 -5.45 16.16
N LYS A 292 5.88 -5.71 17.39
CA LYS A 292 6.11 -4.69 18.42
C LYS A 292 7.14 -3.64 17.96
N ALA A 293 8.23 -4.08 17.33
CA ALA A 293 9.26 -3.19 16.80
C ALA A 293 8.71 -2.28 15.69
N LEU A 294 7.90 -2.83 14.77
CA LEU A 294 7.28 -2.05 13.70
C LEU A 294 6.27 -1.03 14.25
N TRP A 295 5.46 -1.37 15.26
CA TRP A 295 4.60 -0.38 15.95
C TRP A 295 5.41 0.74 16.59
N ALA A 296 6.56 0.41 17.22
CA ALA A 296 7.47 1.43 17.75
C ALA A 296 8.07 2.29 16.63
N GLY A 297 8.43 1.69 15.51
CA GLY A 297 8.90 2.40 14.31
C GLY A 297 7.88 3.41 13.76
N LEU A 298 6.60 3.04 13.71
CA LEU A 298 5.51 3.95 13.34
C LEU A 298 5.35 5.09 14.36
N LYS A 299 5.31 4.76 15.65
CA LYS A 299 5.17 5.75 16.73
C LYS A 299 6.27 6.80 16.71
N ASN A 300 7.49 6.37 16.45
CA ASN A 300 8.69 7.22 16.46
C ASN A 300 8.96 7.90 15.10
N GLY A 301 8.09 7.72 14.09
CA GLY A 301 8.24 8.35 12.78
C GLY A 301 9.40 7.80 11.94
N ILE A 302 9.88 6.59 12.23
CA ILE A 302 10.90 5.91 11.43
C ILE A 302 10.27 5.30 10.17
N ILE A 303 9.06 4.77 10.28
CA ILE A 303 8.26 4.23 9.17
C ILE A 303 7.33 5.33 8.67
N ASP A 304 7.37 5.59 7.39
CA ASP A 304 6.78 6.76 6.74
C ASP A 304 5.36 6.51 6.23
N THR A 305 5.02 5.27 5.85
CA THR A 305 3.72 4.90 5.26
C THR A 305 3.27 3.52 5.70
N VAL A 306 1.96 3.30 5.64
CA VAL A 306 1.35 1.96 5.80
C VAL A 306 0.46 1.69 4.59
N ALA A 307 0.93 0.81 3.71
CA ALA A 307 0.19 0.31 2.54
C ALA A 307 -0.40 -1.08 2.82
N THR A 308 -1.04 -1.73 1.85
CA THR A 308 -1.61 -3.07 2.07
C THR A 308 -0.79 -4.19 1.49
N ASP A 309 -0.08 -3.95 0.40
CA ASP A 309 0.45 -5.01 -0.45
C ASP A 309 -0.67 -6.00 -0.84
N HIS A 310 -1.87 -5.44 -1.16
CA HIS A 310 -3.04 -6.23 -1.51
C HIS A 310 -2.76 -7.04 -2.78
N CYS A 311 -2.67 -8.36 -2.59
CA CYS A 311 -2.44 -9.33 -3.64
C CYS A 311 -3.29 -10.56 -3.33
N SER A 312 -4.56 -10.52 -3.71
CA SER A 312 -5.58 -11.48 -3.28
C SER A 312 -5.61 -12.73 -4.16
N PHE A 313 -5.70 -13.89 -3.52
CA PHE A 313 -5.95 -15.17 -4.18
C PHE A 313 -7.03 -15.91 -3.39
N ASN A 314 -7.93 -16.62 -4.04
CA ASN A 314 -8.88 -17.47 -3.35
C ASN A 314 -8.15 -18.58 -2.57
N PHE A 315 -8.66 -18.91 -1.40
CA PHE A 315 -8.18 -20.09 -0.68
C PHE A 315 -8.52 -21.34 -1.46
N ALA A 316 -9.79 -21.50 -1.82
CA ALA A 316 -10.25 -22.63 -2.63
C ALA A 316 -9.74 -22.53 -4.08
N GLY A 317 -9.07 -23.55 -4.54
CA GLY A 317 -8.62 -23.69 -5.92
C GLY A 317 -7.38 -22.90 -6.31
N GLN A 318 -6.90 -21.96 -5.48
CA GLN A 318 -5.65 -21.25 -5.72
C GLN A 318 -4.61 -21.56 -4.65
N LYS A 319 -4.82 -21.12 -3.40
CA LYS A 319 -3.82 -21.33 -2.34
C LYS A 319 -3.75 -22.78 -1.86
N ASN A 320 -4.90 -23.44 -1.65
CA ASN A 320 -4.97 -24.81 -1.14
C ASN A 320 -4.73 -25.91 -2.20
N SER A 321 -4.58 -25.53 -3.48
CA SER A 321 -4.31 -26.50 -4.56
C SER A 321 -2.81 -26.72 -4.82
N ALA A 322 -1.95 -25.98 -4.16
CA ALA A 322 -0.50 -26.07 -4.33
C ALA A 322 0.06 -27.38 -3.76
N SER A 323 1.02 -27.97 -4.45
CA SER A 323 1.66 -29.23 -4.05
C SER A 323 2.68 -29.06 -2.90
N ASP A 324 3.21 -27.86 -2.76
CA ASP A 324 4.18 -27.52 -1.73
C ASP A 324 4.18 -25.99 -1.48
N PHE A 325 4.78 -25.56 -0.37
CA PHE A 325 4.81 -24.14 0.05
C PHE A 325 5.37 -23.19 -1.01
N SER A 326 6.29 -23.66 -1.88
CA SER A 326 6.93 -22.81 -2.90
C SER A 326 6.03 -22.55 -4.12
N LYS A 327 4.91 -23.26 -4.21
CA LYS A 327 3.91 -23.15 -5.29
C LYS A 327 2.66 -22.40 -4.86
N ILE A 328 2.49 -22.15 -3.55
CA ILE A 328 1.37 -21.36 -3.05
C ILE A 328 1.51 -19.93 -3.56
N PRO A 329 0.50 -19.35 -4.24
CA PRO A 329 0.56 -17.97 -4.66
C PRO A 329 0.76 -17.03 -3.45
N ASN A 330 1.81 -16.19 -3.54
CA ASN A 330 2.18 -15.30 -2.44
C ASN A 330 1.33 -14.03 -2.46
N GLY A 331 0.64 -13.75 -1.36
CA GLY A 331 -0.15 -12.54 -1.19
C GLY A 331 -1.38 -12.76 -0.32
N ALA A 332 -1.97 -11.67 0.13
CA ALA A 332 -3.18 -11.66 0.94
C ALA A 332 -4.06 -10.45 0.62
N PRO A 333 -5.39 -10.54 0.83
CA PRO A 333 -6.29 -9.40 0.72
C PRO A 333 -6.14 -8.48 1.94
N GLY A 334 -6.32 -7.15 1.75
CA GLY A 334 -6.19 -6.20 2.85
C GLY A 334 -6.72 -4.79 2.59
N VAL A 335 -6.96 -4.39 1.33
CA VAL A 335 -7.28 -3.01 0.93
C VAL A 335 -8.54 -2.46 1.61
N GLU A 336 -9.55 -3.31 1.84
CA GLU A 336 -10.80 -2.92 2.51
C GLU A 336 -10.61 -2.67 4.01
N HIS A 337 -9.62 -3.31 4.64
CA HIS A 337 -9.52 -3.34 6.10
C HIS A 337 -8.44 -2.43 6.68
N ARG A 338 -7.53 -1.88 5.85
CA ARG A 338 -6.34 -1.11 6.27
C ARG A 338 -6.68 -0.01 7.29
N LEU A 339 -7.57 0.92 6.93
CA LEU A 339 -7.90 2.07 7.76
C LEU A 339 -8.56 1.64 9.08
N SER A 340 -9.51 0.72 9.03
CA SER A 340 -10.22 0.23 10.20
C SER A 340 -9.33 -0.57 11.17
N LEU A 341 -8.38 -1.35 10.64
CA LEU A 341 -7.38 -2.07 11.45
C LEU A 341 -6.43 -1.10 12.14
N LEU A 342 -5.88 -0.13 11.41
CA LEU A 342 -4.98 0.88 11.98
C LEU A 342 -5.70 1.78 12.98
N TYR A 343 -6.96 2.14 12.75
CA TYR A 343 -7.76 2.86 13.75
C TYR A 343 -7.98 2.01 15.01
N THR A 344 -8.40 0.74 14.85
CA THR A 344 -8.74 -0.13 15.98
C THR A 344 -7.52 -0.53 16.80
N TYR A 345 -6.47 -0.98 16.14
CA TYR A 345 -5.28 -1.55 16.80
C TYR A 345 -4.12 -0.56 16.93
N GLY A 346 -4.12 0.51 16.14
CA GLY A 346 -3.14 1.57 16.22
C GLY A 346 -3.62 2.71 17.12
N VAL A 347 -4.68 3.41 16.70
CA VAL A 347 -5.15 4.63 17.41
C VAL A 347 -5.77 4.30 18.76
N LEU A 348 -6.74 3.39 18.81
CA LEU A 348 -7.45 3.06 20.05
C LEU A 348 -6.60 2.24 21.05
N LYS A 349 -5.47 1.69 20.62
CA LYS A 349 -4.48 1.03 21.47
C LYS A 349 -3.28 1.93 21.81
N HIS A 350 -3.31 3.20 21.40
CA HIS A 350 -2.29 4.21 21.65
C HIS A 350 -0.89 3.87 21.11
N HIS A 351 -0.83 3.03 20.07
CA HIS A 351 0.40 2.81 19.32
C HIS A 351 0.75 4.00 18.43
N ILE A 352 -0.27 4.63 17.83
CA ILE A 352 -0.15 5.85 17.03
C ILE A 352 -1.28 6.82 17.40
N SER A 353 -1.12 8.12 17.12
CA SER A 353 -2.20 9.09 17.19
C SER A 353 -3.08 9.03 15.93
N ILE A 354 -4.27 9.65 15.98
CA ILE A 354 -5.13 9.76 14.78
C ILE A 354 -4.50 10.68 13.72
N GLN A 355 -3.69 11.65 14.12
CA GLN A 355 -2.91 12.49 13.22
C GLN A 355 -1.85 11.65 12.48
N GLN A 356 -1.18 10.75 13.20
CA GLN A 356 -0.24 9.79 12.59
C GLN A 356 -0.96 8.81 11.65
N LEU A 357 -2.19 8.37 11.98
CA LEU A 357 -3.00 7.56 11.06
C LEU A 357 -3.19 8.28 9.72
N VAL A 358 -3.61 9.56 9.75
CA VAL A 358 -3.76 10.39 8.54
C VAL A 358 -2.43 10.58 7.81
N ALA A 359 -1.35 10.85 8.54
CA ALA A 359 -0.03 10.96 7.95
C ALA A 359 0.36 9.68 7.19
N LEU A 360 0.30 8.53 7.85
CA LEU A 360 0.76 7.23 7.35
C LEU A 360 -0.07 6.67 6.18
N THR A 361 -1.37 7.00 6.13
CA THR A 361 -2.29 6.40 5.14
C THR A 361 -2.72 7.36 4.04
N SER A 362 -2.37 8.64 4.13
CA SER A 362 -2.82 9.66 3.18
C SER A 362 -1.76 10.73 2.92
N THR A 363 -1.46 11.62 3.88
CA THR A 363 -0.65 12.81 3.66
C THR A 363 0.79 12.52 3.25
N ASN A 364 1.50 11.62 3.97
CA ASN A 364 2.87 11.24 3.61
C ASN A 364 2.91 10.56 2.25
N VAL A 365 1.96 9.66 1.99
CA VAL A 365 1.86 8.98 0.69
C VAL A 365 1.69 10.01 -0.43
N ALA A 366 0.79 11.00 -0.25
CA ALA A 366 0.57 12.06 -1.23
C ALA A 366 1.83 12.90 -1.48
N LYS A 367 2.57 13.25 -0.42
CA LYS A 367 3.83 14.00 -0.54
C LYS A 367 4.92 13.19 -1.25
N ILE A 368 5.13 11.95 -0.81
CA ILE A 368 6.16 11.05 -1.36
C ILE A 368 5.92 10.78 -2.85
N PHE A 369 4.68 10.52 -3.23
CA PHE A 369 4.36 10.12 -4.60
C PHE A 369 3.81 11.24 -5.49
N GLY A 370 3.99 12.51 -5.09
CA GLY A 370 3.74 13.67 -5.96
C GLY A 370 2.28 14.01 -6.20
N LEU A 371 1.39 13.70 -5.25
CA LEU A 371 -0.05 13.98 -5.29
C LEU A 371 -0.45 15.18 -4.41
N TYR A 372 0.38 15.56 -3.44
CA TYR A 372 0.10 16.66 -2.52
C TYR A 372 0.29 18.03 -3.20
N PRO A 373 -0.54 19.07 -2.89
CA PRO A 373 -1.68 19.09 -1.97
C PRO A 373 -3.03 18.75 -2.64
N LYS A 374 -3.02 18.33 -3.89
CA LYS A 374 -4.26 17.95 -4.61
C LYS A 374 -5.00 16.86 -3.84
N LYS A 375 -4.28 15.85 -3.31
CA LYS A 375 -4.76 14.77 -2.46
C LYS A 375 -3.95 14.70 -1.17
N GLY A 376 -4.45 13.95 -0.17
CA GLY A 376 -3.75 13.73 1.09
C GLY A 376 -4.01 14.78 2.16
N THR A 377 -4.94 15.68 1.93
CA THR A 377 -5.37 16.73 2.89
C THR A 377 -6.82 17.12 2.67
N ILE A 378 -7.44 17.72 3.70
CA ILE A 378 -8.72 18.44 3.60
C ILE A 378 -8.40 19.91 3.79
N GLU A 379 -8.14 20.61 2.67
CA GLU A 379 -7.81 22.02 2.63
C GLU A 379 -8.55 22.68 1.46
N VAL A 380 -8.79 24.00 1.56
CA VAL A 380 -9.40 24.75 0.46
C VAL A 380 -8.57 24.60 -0.82
N GLY A 381 -9.22 24.14 -1.88
CA GLY A 381 -8.60 23.87 -3.18
C GLY A 381 -8.11 22.42 -3.39
N SER A 382 -8.09 21.58 -2.34
CA SER A 382 -7.81 20.14 -2.50
C SER A 382 -8.98 19.42 -3.18
N ASP A 383 -8.72 18.24 -3.77
CA ASP A 383 -9.80 17.33 -4.18
C ASP A 383 -10.66 17.00 -2.96
N ALA A 384 -11.97 17.01 -3.12
CA ALA A 384 -12.89 16.61 -2.05
C ALA A 384 -12.95 15.09 -1.91
N ASP A 385 -11.79 14.52 -1.57
CA ASP A 385 -11.59 13.12 -1.20
C ASP A 385 -11.67 13.03 0.32
N ILE A 386 -12.85 12.69 0.85
CA ILE A 386 -13.14 12.77 2.29
C ILE A 386 -13.74 11.46 2.77
N VAL A 387 -13.20 10.94 3.87
CA VAL A 387 -13.72 9.78 4.58
C VAL A 387 -14.36 10.23 5.88
N VAL A 388 -15.63 9.91 6.07
CA VAL A 388 -16.36 10.15 7.32
C VAL A 388 -16.32 8.88 8.14
N LEU A 389 -15.54 8.91 9.22
CA LEU A 389 -15.38 7.80 10.16
C LEU A 389 -16.23 8.02 11.41
N ASP A 390 -17.25 7.18 11.63
CA ASP A 390 -18.00 7.14 12.89
C ASP A 390 -17.22 6.29 13.92
N PRO A 391 -16.72 6.87 15.02
CA PRO A 391 -15.91 6.16 16.01
C PRO A 391 -16.71 5.21 16.91
N ASN A 392 -18.04 5.34 16.97
CA ASN A 392 -18.88 4.67 17.97
C ASN A 392 -19.30 3.26 17.56
N PHE A 393 -19.05 2.88 16.33
CA PHE A 393 -19.45 1.57 15.79
C PHE A 393 -18.46 0.47 16.19
N LYS A 394 -18.98 -0.73 16.44
CA LYS A 394 -18.18 -1.93 16.72
C LYS A 394 -18.75 -3.14 15.97
N THR A 395 -17.91 -3.88 15.29
CA THR A 395 -18.23 -5.13 14.61
C THR A 395 -17.02 -6.05 14.56
N THR A 396 -17.14 -7.15 13.83
CA THR A 396 -16.06 -8.12 13.59
C THR A 396 -15.84 -8.25 12.09
N ILE A 397 -14.58 -8.30 11.66
CA ILE A 397 -14.21 -8.56 10.27
C ILE A 397 -14.59 -10.00 9.93
N SER A 398 -15.24 -10.18 8.79
CA SER A 398 -15.55 -11.50 8.24
C SER A 398 -15.57 -11.45 6.72
N TYR A 399 -14.97 -12.48 6.09
CA TYR A 399 -14.95 -12.60 4.63
C TYR A 399 -16.35 -12.64 4.01
N GLN A 400 -17.36 -13.13 4.76
CA GLN A 400 -18.75 -13.17 4.29
C GLN A 400 -19.39 -11.79 4.12
N LYS A 401 -18.79 -10.73 4.70
CA LYS A 401 -19.31 -9.35 4.69
C LYS A 401 -18.43 -8.39 3.90
N GLN A 402 -17.26 -8.83 3.47
CA GLN A 402 -16.33 -8.00 2.71
C GLN A 402 -16.77 -7.82 1.26
N ILE A 403 -16.29 -6.75 0.65
CA ILE A 403 -16.50 -6.44 -0.78
C ILE A 403 -15.35 -7.01 -1.64
N GLN A 404 -14.19 -7.25 -1.08
CA GLN A 404 -13.09 -7.94 -1.74
C GLN A 404 -13.57 -9.27 -2.35
N ASN A 405 -13.22 -9.52 -3.61
CA ASN A 405 -13.66 -10.71 -4.36
C ASN A 405 -12.80 -11.94 -4.04
N VAL A 406 -12.75 -12.32 -2.78
CA VAL A 406 -11.92 -13.42 -2.28
C VAL A 406 -12.64 -14.15 -1.15
N ASP A 407 -12.49 -15.47 -1.09
CA ASP A 407 -13.25 -16.38 -0.22
C ASP A 407 -12.69 -16.50 1.21
N TYR A 408 -11.75 -15.66 1.61
CA TYR A 408 -11.23 -15.56 2.98
C TYR A 408 -10.69 -14.15 3.26
N THR A 409 -10.35 -13.90 4.53
CA THR A 409 -9.52 -12.77 4.94
C THR A 409 -8.53 -13.22 6.01
N PRO A 410 -7.26 -12.75 5.99
CA PRO A 410 -6.30 -13.07 7.06
C PRO A 410 -6.70 -12.46 8.41
N TYR A 411 -7.69 -11.54 8.41
CA TYR A 411 -8.19 -10.84 9.58
C TYR A 411 -9.55 -11.37 10.07
N GLU A 412 -9.94 -12.58 9.66
CA GLU A 412 -11.21 -13.19 10.12
C GLU A 412 -11.31 -13.20 11.65
N GLY A 413 -12.44 -12.73 12.17
CA GLY A 413 -12.67 -12.64 13.62
C GLY A 413 -12.02 -11.43 14.33
N PHE A 414 -11.24 -10.60 13.64
CA PHE A 414 -10.67 -9.39 14.24
C PHE A 414 -11.76 -8.39 14.59
N SER A 415 -11.65 -7.77 15.78
CA SER A 415 -12.55 -6.67 16.17
C SER A 415 -12.28 -5.47 15.28
N LYS A 416 -13.35 -4.86 14.80
CA LYS A 416 -13.35 -3.62 14.02
C LYS A 416 -14.12 -2.57 14.80
N LYS A 417 -13.44 -1.50 15.20
CA LYS A 417 -14.05 -0.31 15.78
C LYS A 417 -13.96 0.84 14.78
N GLY A 418 -14.98 1.70 14.80
CA GLY A 418 -15.16 2.71 13.76
C GLY A 418 -15.78 2.12 12.48
N LYS A 419 -16.64 2.90 11.84
CA LYS A 419 -17.32 2.57 10.58
C LYS A 419 -17.12 3.69 9.59
N ILE A 420 -16.82 3.34 8.36
CA ILE A 420 -16.86 4.30 7.25
C ILE A 420 -18.33 4.59 6.95
N ARG A 421 -18.80 5.75 7.42
CA ARG A 421 -20.17 6.21 7.18
C ARG A 421 -20.32 6.70 5.75
N TYR A 422 -19.39 7.54 5.29
CA TYR A 422 -19.35 8.03 3.92
C TYR A 422 -17.91 8.05 3.39
N THR A 423 -17.77 7.76 2.11
CA THR A 423 -16.57 8.09 1.35
C THR A 423 -16.98 8.98 0.19
N PHE A 424 -16.34 10.14 0.11
CA PHE A 424 -16.45 11.06 -1.01
C PHE A 424 -15.20 10.96 -1.87
N LEU A 425 -15.37 10.82 -3.17
CA LEU A 425 -14.31 10.85 -4.17
C LEU A 425 -14.54 12.06 -5.08
N ARG A 426 -13.66 13.05 -5.01
CA ARG A 426 -13.80 14.31 -5.75
C ARG A 426 -15.23 14.86 -5.67
N GLY A 427 -15.73 15.02 -4.44
CA GLY A 427 -17.05 15.59 -4.17
C GLY A 427 -18.25 14.69 -4.49
N THR A 428 -18.04 13.50 -5.04
CA THR A 428 -19.12 12.53 -5.25
C THR A 428 -19.18 11.54 -4.07
N LYS A 429 -20.34 11.39 -3.43
CA LYS A 429 -20.55 10.34 -2.43
C LYS A 429 -20.53 8.98 -3.13
N VAL A 430 -19.51 8.19 -2.90
CA VAL A 430 -19.29 6.89 -3.55
C VAL A 430 -19.57 5.71 -2.63
N VAL A 431 -19.52 5.95 -1.30
CA VAL A 431 -19.87 4.96 -0.27
C VAL A 431 -20.86 5.58 0.71
N ASP A 432 -21.88 4.82 1.06
CA ASP A 432 -22.84 5.12 2.11
C ASP A 432 -22.97 3.91 3.04
N ASN A 433 -22.59 4.07 4.31
CA ASN A 433 -22.65 3.02 5.33
C ASN A 433 -21.96 1.70 4.92
N GLU A 434 -20.74 1.80 4.38
CA GLU A 434 -19.93 0.67 3.87
C GLU A 434 -20.54 -0.03 2.66
N GLN A 435 -21.44 0.63 1.93
CA GLN A 435 -22.03 0.14 0.69
C GLN A 435 -21.67 1.07 -0.48
N ILE A 436 -21.25 0.50 -1.60
CA ILE A 436 -21.05 1.28 -2.84
C ILE A 436 -22.38 1.82 -3.32
N CYS A 437 -22.47 3.13 -3.50
CA CYS A 437 -23.68 3.81 -3.96
C CYS A 437 -23.62 4.35 -5.39
N ILE A 438 -22.52 4.07 -6.11
CA ILE A 438 -22.37 4.41 -7.53
C ILE A 438 -22.41 3.17 -8.42
N LYS A 439 -22.96 3.31 -9.62
CA LYS A 439 -23.14 2.19 -10.56
C LYS A 439 -21.99 2.03 -11.54
N HIS A 440 -21.33 3.13 -11.87
CA HIS A 440 -20.30 3.16 -12.90
C HIS A 440 -18.95 3.57 -12.33
N PRO A 441 -17.85 3.10 -12.92
CA PRO A 441 -16.50 3.53 -12.56
C PRO A 441 -16.34 5.06 -12.66
N THR A 442 -15.78 5.67 -11.63
CA THR A 442 -15.55 7.12 -11.55
C THR A 442 -14.08 7.48 -11.37
N GLY A 443 -13.22 6.47 -11.20
CA GLY A 443 -11.79 6.64 -10.99
C GLY A 443 -11.09 7.27 -12.16
N LYS A 444 -10.16 8.18 -11.87
CA LYS A 444 -9.32 8.87 -12.85
C LYS A 444 -7.86 8.52 -12.62
N TYR A 445 -7.10 8.38 -13.71
CA TYR A 445 -5.66 8.30 -13.63
C TYR A 445 -5.08 9.57 -13.01
N GLN A 446 -4.20 9.40 -12.01
CA GLN A 446 -3.56 10.49 -11.31
C GLN A 446 -2.16 10.71 -11.85
N TYR A 447 -1.98 11.81 -12.54
CA TYR A 447 -0.70 12.29 -13.00
C TYR A 447 0.12 12.78 -11.80
N ARG A 448 1.23 12.11 -11.49
CA ARG A 448 2.07 12.39 -10.32
C ARG A 448 3.23 13.31 -10.69
N LYS A 449 3.61 14.18 -9.76
CA LYS A 449 4.77 15.05 -9.91
C LYS A 449 6.05 14.29 -9.55
N PRO A 450 7.20 14.65 -10.15
CA PRO A 450 8.50 14.10 -9.74
C PRO A 450 8.75 14.23 -8.23
N PHE A 451 9.48 13.28 -7.68
CA PHE A 451 9.89 13.28 -6.29
C PHE A 451 10.91 14.39 -6.02
N LYS A 452 10.64 15.26 -5.03
CA LYS A 452 11.48 16.43 -4.74
C LYS A 452 12.44 16.24 -3.55
N GLY A 453 12.40 15.05 -2.91
CA GLY A 453 13.13 14.83 -1.66
C GLY A 453 12.48 15.53 -0.47
N GLY A 454 12.54 14.90 0.70
CA GLY A 454 11.96 15.39 1.95
C GLY A 454 10.43 15.19 2.08
N MET A 455 9.95 15.17 3.32
CA MET A 455 8.53 15.19 3.69
C MET A 455 8.18 16.52 4.36
#